data_d7909c328f9fc87a76889f013b7f2cfa
#
_entry.id   d7909c328f9fc87a76889f013b7f2cfa
#
_cell.length_a   1.000
_cell.length_b   1.000
_cell.length_c   1.000
_cell.angle_alpha   90.00
_cell.angle_beta   90.00
_cell.angle_gamma   90.00
#
_symmetry.space_group_name_H-M   'P 1'
#
loop_
_entity.id
_entity.type
_entity.pdbx_description
1 polymer ?
#
loop_
_entity_poly.entity_id
_entity_poly.type
_entity_poly.pdbx_seq_one_letter_code
_entity_poly.pdbx_strand_id
1 'polypeptide(L)'
;MRTGSYRIPIVTLTGSLQQDLILIDKVLGAGEVALNDHRSSWPSKSEILQLLSDVRVGGMLSGKPGVIHFHMGSSSTKIDLLWQILNETTIPIRHMYLTHMSSRGDELLEEARKWIKAGGVCDFTADEEKLNETKTIDTLNTSLPTYDSFGHLIFYGMSSPELSLKAIQNLVLKYSWPLEEAIQLSISNPATYLNFQQKGFLVENYDADIIVLNQTDLSLLYVIGKGQILKTPTWIKHDIFEHVCEFL
;
A
#
# COMPACT_ATOMS: atom_id res chain seq x y z
N MET A 1 -8.57 4.73 -3.60
CA MET A 1 -7.52 5.68 -4.03
C MET A 1 -7.24 6.71 -2.93
N ARG A 2 -6.20 7.51 -3.07
CA ARG A 2 -5.85 8.62 -2.17
C ARG A 2 -5.83 9.91 -2.97
N THR A 3 -6.07 11.04 -2.31
CA THR A 3 -5.95 12.38 -2.91
C THR A 3 -4.68 13.05 -2.43
N GLY A 4 -4.15 14.01 -3.19
CA GLY A 4 -2.91 14.71 -2.87
C GLY A 4 -1.66 14.14 -3.55
N SER A 5 -0.51 14.62 -3.13
CA SER A 5 0.80 14.26 -3.67
C SER A 5 1.90 14.39 -2.61
N TYR A 6 3.17 14.20 -3.01
CA TYR A 6 4.34 14.20 -2.10
C TYR A 6 4.50 15.44 -1.22
N ARG A 7 3.97 16.58 -1.61
CA ARG A 7 4.20 17.87 -0.94
C ARG A 7 3.00 18.37 -0.16
N ILE A 8 3.25 19.12 0.89
CA ILE A 8 2.26 19.89 1.63
C ILE A 8 2.43 21.38 1.25
N PRO A 9 1.34 22.12 1.01
CA PRO A 9 -0.05 21.67 1.03
C PRO A 9 -0.37 20.70 -0.10
N ILE A 10 -1.21 19.71 0.21
CA ILE A 10 -1.65 18.74 -0.79
C ILE A 10 -2.64 19.36 -1.78
N VAL A 11 -2.58 18.92 -3.03
CA VAL A 11 -3.57 19.29 -4.05
C VAL A 11 -4.74 18.32 -3.97
N THR A 12 -5.94 18.84 -3.77
CA THR A 12 -7.19 18.10 -3.64
C THR A 12 -8.08 18.30 -4.87
N LEU A 13 -9.00 17.37 -5.10
CA LEU A 13 -9.91 17.42 -6.26
C LEU A 13 -11.04 18.45 -6.06
N THR A 14 -11.51 18.61 -4.81
CA THR A 14 -12.63 19.50 -4.47
C THR A 14 -12.18 20.82 -3.81
N GLY A 15 -10.88 20.99 -3.60
CA GLY A 15 -10.33 22.12 -2.83
C GLY A 15 -10.22 21.87 -1.32
N SER A 16 -10.71 20.74 -0.82
CA SER A 16 -10.63 20.35 0.58
C SER A 16 -10.45 18.84 0.73
N LEU A 17 -9.49 18.43 1.57
CA LEU A 17 -9.24 17.01 1.86
C LEU A 17 -10.47 16.32 2.49
N GLN A 18 -11.16 17.01 3.39
CA GLN A 18 -12.39 16.49 4.01
C GLN A 18 -13.48 16.27 2.94
N GLN A 19 -13.68 17.24 2.02
CA GLN A 19 -14.64 17.11 0.94
C GLN A 19 -14.28 15.98 -0.04
N ASP A 20 -13.01 15.81 -0.37
CA ASP A 20 -12.59 14.68 -1.21
C ASP A 20 -12.98 13.34 -0.57
N LEU A 21 -12.76 13.18 0.74
CA LEU A 21 -13.16 11.98 1.49
C LEU A 21 -14.69 11.80 1.53
N ILE A 22 -15.44 12.87 1.72
CA ILE A 22 -16.89 12.80 1.86
C ILE A 22 -17.58 12.56 0.52
N LEU A 23 -17.19 13.29 -0.53
CA LEU A 23 -17.90 13.35 -1.79
C LEU A 23 -17.43 12.32 -2.83
N ILE A 24 -16.21 11.80 -2.71
CA ILE A 24 -15.65 10.88 -3.69
C ILE A 24 -15.52 9.49 -3.08
N ASP A 25 -16.40 8.57 -3.43
CA ASP A 25 -16.50 7.22 -2.83
C ASP A 25 -15.18 6.47 -2.79
N LYS A 26 -14.36 6.56 -3.83
CA LYS A 26 -13.09 5.85 -3.95
C LYS A 26 -11.93 6.49 -3.19
N VAL A 27 -12.08 7.70 -2.65
CA VAL A 27 -11.04 8.36 -1.86
C VAL A 27 -11.13 7.88 -0.41
N LEU A 28 -10.05 7.29 0.10
CA LEU A 28 -9.95 6.71 1.44
C LEU A 28 -9.05 7.51 2.38
N GLY A 29 -8.29 8.47 1.82
CA GLY A 29 -7.33 9.26 2.57
C GLY A 29 -6.45 10.13 1.68
N ALA A 30 -5.36 10.62 2.23
CA ALA A 30 -4.37 11.45 1.56
C ALA A 30 -3.07 10.69 1.25
N GLY A 31 -2.33 11.15 0.25
CA GLY A 31 -0.96 10.68 -0.01
C GLY A 31 -0.68 10.30 -1.47
N GLU A 32 0.55 9.90 -1.74
CA GLU A 32 1.63 9.71 -0.75
C GLU A 32 2.20 11.07 -0.31
N VAL A 33 2.28 11.31 0.98
CA VAL A 33 2.95 12.49 1.53
C VAL A 33 4.39 12.12 1.86
N ALA A 34 5.37 12.74 1.19
CA ALA A 34 6.78 12.46 1.46
C ALA A 34 7.21 13.16 2.76
N LEU A 35 7.59 12.36 3.76
CA LEU A 35 7.95 12.89 5.07
C LEU A 35 9.37 13.44 5.10
N ASN A 36 10.34 12.66 4.62
CA ASN A 36 11.77 12.98 4.72
C ASN A 36 12.56 12.46 3.49
N ASP A 37 11.95 12.52 2.34
CA ASP A 37 12.52 12.24 1.02
C ASP A 37 12.98 13.54 0.36
N HIS A 38 13.90 13.45 -0.61
CA HIS A 38 14.39 14.61 -1.37
C HIS A 38 13.29 15.35 -2.16
N ARG A 39 12.13 14.70 -2.39
CA ARG A 39 10.94 15.28 -3.04
C ARG A 39 9.97 15.90 -2.04
N SER A 40 10.24 15.75 -0.75
CA SER A 40 9.41 16.29 0.33
C SER A 40 9.43 17.81 0.35
N SER A 41 8.37 18.40 0.90
CA SER A 41 8.37 19.79 1.36
C SER A 41 8.96 19.95 2.77
N TRP A 42 9.45 18.88 3.36
CA TRP A 42 9.94 18.83 4.75
C TRP A 42 8.90 19.38 5.72
N PRO A 43 7.72 18.74 5.80
CA PRO A 43 6.58 19.27 6.53
C PRO A 43 6.87 19.43 8.02
N SER A 44 6.38 20.52 8.56
CA SER A 44 6.37 20.76 10.00
C SER A 44 5.38 19.83 10.70
N LYS A 45 5.57 19.66 12.01
CA LYS A 45 4.62 18.93 12.85
C LYS A 45 3.20 19.51 12.75
N SER A 46 3.06 20.84 12.70
CA SER A 46 1.76 21.50 12.59
C SER A 46 1.03 21.15 11.31
N GLU A 47 1.74 21.10 10.17
CA GLU A 47 1.16 20.75 8.87
C GLU A 47 0.70 19.28 8.85
N ILE A 48 1.48 18.37 9.43
CA ILE A 48 1.09 16.96 9.54
C ILE A 48 -0.13 16.82 10.48
N LEU A 49 -0.18 17.52 11.59
CA LEU A 49 -1.32 17.51 12.51
C LEU A 49 -2.60 18.02 11.85
N GLN A 50 -2.51 19.05 11.03
CA GLN A 50 -3.65 19.54 10.25
C GLN A 50 -4.16 18.49 9.28
N LEU A 51 -3.28 17.87 8.50
CA LEU A 51 -3.67 16.79 7.58
C LEU A 51 -4.29 15.60 8.32
N LEU A 52 -3.73 15.20 9.45
CA LEU A 52 -4.26 14.12 10.28
C LEU A 52 -5.65 14.44 10.82
N SER A 53 -5.88 15.69 11.24
CA SER A 53 -7.20 16.17 11.64
C SER A 53 -8.19 16.09 10.48
N ASP A 54 -7.80 16.56 9.30
CA ASP A 54 -8.67 16.58 8.11
C ASP A 54 -9.05 15.19 7.63
N VAL A 55 -8.09 14.25 7.54
CA VAL A 55 -8.41 12.88 7.13
C VAL A 55 -9.26 12.16 8.18
N ARG A 56 -9.02 12.41 9.46
CA ARG A 56 -9.80 11.82 10.56
C ARG A 56 -11.24 12.30 10.52
N VAL A 57 -11.46 13.60 10.42
CA VAL A 57 -12.83 14.18 10.37
C VAL A 57 -13.54 13.73 9.09
N GLY A 58 -12.90 13.85 7.93
CA GLY A 58 -13.47 13.39 6.66
C GLY A 58 -13.80 11.90 6.66
N GLY A 59 -12.93 11.07 7.22
CA GLY A 59 -13.14 9.65 7.41
C GLY A 59 -14.32 9.32 8.31
N MET A 60 -14.41 9.98 9.48
CA MET A 60 -15.53 9.81 10.41
C MET A 60 -16.89 10.18 9.78
N LEU A 61 -16.94 11.29 9.04
CA LEU A 61 -18.17 11.77 8.41
C LEU A 61 -18.61 10.89 7.23
N SER A 62 -17.67 10.24 6.54
CA SER A 62 -17.95 9.40 5.37
C SER A 62 -17.96 7.89 5.66
N GLY A 63 -17.69 7.47 6.89
CA GLY A 63 -17.56 6.04 7.25
C GLY A 63 -16.31 5.37 6.67
N LYS A 64 -15.28 6.15 6.29
CA LYS A 64 -14.05 5.67 5.68
C LYS A 64 -12.89 5.66 6.68
N PRO A 65 -11.78 4.95 6.41
CA PRO A 65 -10.64 4.85 7.34
C PRO A 65 -9.97 6.20 7.63
N GLY A 66 -9.94 7.14 6.68
CA GLY A 66 -9.31 8.44 6.86
C GLY A 66 -7.83 8.33 7.20
N VAL A 67 -7.02 7.86 6.26
CA VAL A 67 -5.59 7.58 6.46
C VAL A 67 -4.70 8.52 5.67
N ILE A 68 -3.52 8.83 6.21
CA ILE A 68 -2.43 9.45 5.43
C ILE A 68 -1.41 8.37 5.10
N HIS A 69 -1.09 8.25 3.83
CA HIS A 69 -0.02 7.41 3.32
C HIS A 69 1.28 8.22 3.27
N PHE A 70 2.22 7.89 4.13
CA PHE A 70 3.50 8.55 4.24
C PHE A 70 4.56 7.82 3.44
N HIS A 71 5.17 8.53 2.49
CA HIS A 71 6.33 8.06 1.75
C HIS A 71 7.60 8.29 2.59
N MET A 72 8.29 7.22 2.93
CA MET A 72 9.49 7.29 3.73
C MET A 72 10.72 7.48 2.85
N GLY A 73 11.54 8.46 3.22
CA GLY A 73 12.85 8.71 2.62
C GLY A 73 13.99 8.08 3.41
N SER A 74 15.22 8.47 3.06
CA SER A 74 16.46 7.95 3.66
C SER A 74 17.08 8.87 4.72
N SER A 75 16.32 9.83 5.26
CA SER A 75 16.83 10.73 6.31
C SER A 75 17.10 9.99 7.61
N SER A 76 18.13 10.43 8.33
CA SER A 76 18.46 9.92 9.66
C SER A 76 17.36 10.12 10.70
N THR A 77 16.45 11.07 10.49
CA THR A 77 15.28 11.31 11.38
C THR A 77 14.18 10.26 11.24
N LYS A 78 14.24 9.42 10.21
CA LYS A 78 13.30 8.29 10.01
C LYS A 78 11.84 8.71 10.25
N ILE A 79 11.18 8.14 11.24
CA ILE A 79 9.78 8.41 11.63
C ILE A 79 9.64 9.17 12.95
N ASP A 80 10.70 9.84 13.42
CA ASP A 80 10.72 10.53 14.72
C ASP A 80 9.57 11.53 14.85
N LEU A 81 9.26 12.28 13.79
CA LEU A 81 8.17 13.25 13.77
C LEU A 81 6.81 12.57 14.05
N LEU A 82 6.59 11.38 13.52
CA LEU A 82 5.35 10.64 13.72
C LEU A 82 5.26 10.09 15.15
N TRP A 83 6.38 9.57 15.69
CA TRP A 83 6.43 9.18 17.11
C TRP A 83 6.17 10.37 18.03
N GLN A 84 6.73 11.54 17.73
CA GLN A 84 6.48 12.74 18.50
C GLN A 84 4.99 13.12 18.48
N ILE A 85 4.33 13.06 17.32
CA ILE A 85 2.89 13.31 17.21
C ILE A 85 2.08 12.34 18.06
N LEU A 86 2.37 11.05 18.00
CA LEU A 86 1.67 10.04 18.79
C LEU A 86 1.83 10.24 20.30
N ASN A 87 3.03 10.62 20.74
CA ASN A 87 3.32 10.84 22.15
C ASN A 87 2.68 12.12 22.73
N GLU A 88 2.48 13.12 21.89
CA GLU A 88 1.99 14.44 22.33
C GLU A 88 0.49 14.65 22.04
N THR A 89 -0.16 13.74 21.34
CA THR A 89 -1.56 13.87 20.94
C THR A 89 -2.37 12.62 21.20
N THR A 90 -3.68 12.71 21.04
CA THR A 90 -4.60 11.55 21.07
C THR A 90 -4.96 11.04 19.69
N ILE A 91 -4.18 11.38 18.65
CA ILE A 91 -4.41 10.91 17.29
C ILE A 91 -4.08 9.41 17.22
N PRO A 92 -5.03 8.56 16.82
CA PRO A 92 -4.77 7.13 16.73
C PRO A 92 -3.76 6.80 15.62
N ILE A 93 -2.82 5.91 15.91
CA ILE A 93 -1.77 5.44 15.00
C ILE A 93 -2.35 4.92 13.67
N ARG A 94 -3.56 4.35 13.68
CA ARG A 94 -4.23 3.82 12.49
C ARG A 94 -4.49 4.83 11.36
N HIS A 95 -4.39 6.13 11.64
CA HIS A 95 -4.51 7.17 10.61
C HIS A 95 -3.21 7.43 9.83
N MET A 96 -2.13 6.75 10.22
CA MET A 96 -0.80 6.89 9.64
C MET A 96 -0.35 5.56 9.03
N TYR A 97 -0.22 5.52 7.71
CA TYR A 97 0.21 4.34 6.95
C TYR A 97 1.56 4.62 6.30
N LEU A 98 2.58 3.85 6.63
CA LEU A 98 3.95 4.08 6.19
C LEU A 98 4.30 3.17 5.00
N THR A 99 4.94 3.72 3.97
CA THR A 99 5.39 2.92 2.82
C THR A 99 6.91 2.96 2.64
N HIS A 100 7.45 1.97 1.94
CA HIS A 100 8.87 1.78 1.65
C HIS A 100 9.76 1.51 2.87
N MET A 101 9.22 0.89 3.91
CA MET A 101 9.92 0.68 5.18
C MET A 101 11.11 -0.29 5.09
N SER A 102 11.24 -1.10 4.02
CA SER A 102 12.36 -2.02 3.81
C SER A 102 13.48 -1.47 2.90
N SER A 103 13.22 -0.41 2.13
CA SER A 103 14.12 0.00 1.05
C SER A 103 15.16 1.05 1.46
N ARG A 104 15.22 1.45 2.74
CA ARG A 104 16.02 2.57 3.25
C ARG A 104 16.98 2.21 4.39
N GLY A 105 17.38 0.93 4.48
CA GLY A 105 18.33 0.41 5.46
C GLY A 105 17.70 -0.25 6.68
N ASP A 106 18.52 -1.00 7.41
CA ASP A 106 18.10 -1.84 8.55
C ASP A 106 17.48 -1.03 9.69
N GLU A 107 17.99 0.19 9.89
CA GLU A 107 17.47 1.05 10.95
C GLU A 107 16.00 1.47 10.71
N LEU A 108 15.59 1.69 9.46
CA LEU A 108 14.19 1.98 9.14
C LEU A 108 13.33 0.71 9.29
N LEU A 109 13.88 -0.45 8.99
CA LEU A 109 13.21 -1.74 9.21
C LEU A 109 12.95 -2.00 10.70
N GLU A 110 13.90 -1.63 11.59
CA GLU A 110 13.66 -1.71 13.04
C GLU A 110 12.57 -0.74 13.50
N GLU A 111 12.50 0.46 12.92
CA GLU A 111 11.40 1.39 13.18
C GLU A 111 10.06 0.80 12.69
N ALA A 112 10.02 0.11 11.55
CA ALA A 112 8.82 -0.59 11.08
C ALA A 112 8.35 -1.65 12.09
N ARG A 113 9.26 -2.44 12.66
CA ARG A 113 8.92 -3.43 13.70
C ARG A 113 8.33 -2.79 14.96
N LYS A 114 8.89 -1.65 15.39
CA LYS A 114 8.35 -0.90 16.53
C LYS A 114 6.96 -0.34 16.20
N TRP A 115 6.79 0.19 14.98
CA TRP A 115 5.54 0.74 14.50
C TRP A 115 4.41 -0.30 14.49
N ILE A 116 4.68 -1.48 13.94
CA ILE A 116 3.74 -2.61 13.93
C ILE A 116 3.39 -3.06 15.36
N LYS A 117 4.40 -3.19 16.24
CA LYS A 117 4.17 -3.55 17.66
C LYS A 117 3.29 -2.53 18.40
N ALA A 118 3.33 -1.27 18.00
CA ALA A 118 2.46 -0.22 18.54
C ALA A 118 1.05 -0.21 17.91
N GLY A 119 0.75 -1.14 17.00
CA GLY A 119 -0.54 -1.23 16.30
C GLY A 119 -0.63 -0.37 15.04
N GLY A 120 0.49 0.16 14.57
CA GLY A 120 0.58 0.86 13.29
C GLY A 120 0.66 -0.10 12.11
N VAL A 121 0.37 0.39 10.91
CA VAL A 121 0.44 -0.36 9.67
C VAL A 121 1.50 0.25 8.76
N CYS A 122 2.24 -0.59 8.08
CA CYS A 122 3.20 -0.18 7.07
C CYS A 122 3.28 -1.22 5.95
N ASP A 123 3.79 -0.81 4.82
CA ASP A 123 4.11 -1.70 3.72
C ASP A 123 5.61 -1.71 3.39
N PHE A 124 5.97 -2.73 2.65
CA PHE A 124 7.31 -2.97 2.17
C PHE A 124 7.27 -3.10 0.65
N THR A 125 8.19 -2.44 -0.02
CA THR A 125 8.34 -2.62 -1.46
C THR A 125 8.87 -4.03 -1.72
N ALA A 126 8.11 -4.84 -2.46
CA ALA A 126 8.57 -6.16 -2.88
C ALA A 126 9.67 -5.99 -3.94
N ASP A 127 10.89 -6.30 -3.54
CA ASP A 127 12.06 -6.36 -4.40
C ASP A 127 12.54 -7.80 -4.42
N GLU A 128 12.80 -8.36 -5.60
CA GLU A 128 13.22 -9.76 -5.73
C GLU A 128 14.51 -10.06 -4.95
N GLU A 129 15.40 -9.07 -4.81
CA GLU A 129 16.66 -9.21 -4.08
C GLU A 129 16.49 -9.11 -2.54
N LYS A 130 15.45 -8.43 -2.06
CA LYS A 130 15.24 -8.10 -0.62
C LYS A 130 14.13 -8.87 0.07
N LEU A 131 13.43 -9.77 -0.61
CA LEU A 131 12.41 -10.63 0.00
C LEU A 131 12.92 -11.50 1.17
N ASN A 132 14.25 -11.66 1.27
CA ASN A 132 14.91 -12.41 2.35
C ASN A 132 14.73 -11.79 3.75
N GLU A 133 14.50 -10.49 3.84
CA GLU A 133 14.48 -9.72 5.09
C GLU A 133 13.06 -9.54 5.65
N THR A 134 12.06 -10.02 4.93
CA THR A 134 10.65 -9.63 5.09
C THR A 134 9.83 -10.48 6.07
N LYS A 135 10.44 -11.07 7.09
CA LYS A 135 9.72 -11.85 8.12
C LYS A 135 8.71 -11.04 8.97
N THR A 136 8.50 -9.76 8.65
CA THR A 136 7.64 -8.86 9.45
C THR A 136 6.79 -7.96 8.54
N ILE A 137 6.24 -8.50 7.45
CA ILE A 137 5.49 -7.71 6.47
C ILE A 137 4.01 -7.71 6.80
N ASP A 138 3.39 -6.53 6.85
CA ASP A 138 1.93 -6.37 6.96
C ASP A 138 1.24 -6.27 5.59
N THR A 139 1.88 -5.65 4.62
CA THR A 139 1.37 -5.51 3.24
C THR A 139 2.50 -5.41 2.22
N LEU A 140 2.25 -5.86 0.99
CA LEU A 140 3.20 -5.80 -0.13
C LEU A 140 2.81 -4.68 -1.09
N ASN A 141 3.78 -3.83 -1.43
CA ASN A 141 3.66 -2.82 -2.47
C ASN A 141 4.76 -3.04 -3.52
N THR A 142 4.44 -2.89 -4.79
CA THR A 142 5.28 -3.30 -5.90
C THR A 142 5.52 -2.17 -6.89
N SER A 143 6.40 -1.22 -6.58
CA SER A 143 6.83 -0.18 -7.54
C SER A 143 8.35 -0.20 -7.71
N LEU A 144 8.83 -0.28 -8.97
CA LEU A 144 10.25 -0.34 -9.29
C LEU A 144 10.70 0.95 -9.98
N PRO A 145 11.67 1.67 -9.40
CA PRO A 145 12.33 2.76 -10.10
C PRO A 145 13.34 2.21 -11.12
N THR A 146 13.44 2.86 -12.27
CA THR A 146 14.46 2.55 -13.29
C THR A 146 15.52 3.67 -13.31
N TYR A 147 16.77 3.27 -13.30
CA TYR A 147 17.91 4.18 -13.28
C TYR A 147 18.74 4.04 -14.56
N ASP A 148 19.39 5.13 -14.99
CA ASP A 148 20.39 5.10 -16.06
C ASP A 148 21.73 4.54 -15.57
N SER A 149 22.70 4.42 -16.49
CA SER A 149 24.04 3.92 -16.18
C SER A 149 24.85 4.83 -15.23
N PHE A 150 24.37 6.04 -14.96
CA PHE A 150 24.97 7.00 -14.04
C PHE A 150 24.26 7.04 -12.69
N GLY A 151 23.22 6.22 -12.50
CA GLY A 151 22.43 6.18 -11.26
C GLY A 151 21.35 7.27 -11.18
N HIS A 152 21.05 7.99 -12.26
CA HIS A 152 19.95 8.94 -12.27
C HIS A 152 18.62 8.20 -12.51
N LEU A 153 17.60 8.61 -11.77
CA LEU A 153 16.26 8.08 -11.93
C LEU A 153 15.68 8.50 -13.30
N ILE A 154 15.36 7.51 -14.15
CA ILE A 154 14.74 7.74 -15.46
C ILE A 154 13.23 7.83 -15.32
N PHE A 155 12.62 6.83 -14.69
CA PHE A 155 11.18 6.80 -14.43
C PHE A 155 10.83 5.84 -13.28
N TYR A 156 9.63 6.00 -12.74
CA TYR A 156 9.00 5.01 -11.86
C TYR A 156 8.11 4.11 -12.69
N GLY A 157 8.46 2.83 -12.78
CA GLY A 157 7.59 1.84 -13.40
C GLY A 157 6.34 1.61 -12.54
N MET A 158 5.22 1.39 -13.19
CA MET A 158 4.09 0.72 -12.53
C MET A 158 4.42 -0.76 -12.48
N SER A 159 4.44 -1.33 -11.29
CA SER A 159 4.63 -2.77 -11.16
C SER A 159 3.38 -3.52 -11.57
N SER A 160 3.58 -4.66 -12.21
CA SER A 160 2.50 -5.58 -12.52
C SER A 160 1.89 -6.15 -11.23
N PRO A 161 0.57 -6.32 -11.15
CA PRO A 161 -0.09 -7.04 -10.05
C PRO A 161 0.46 -8.47 -9.84
N GLU A 162 1.07 -9.06 -10.86
CA GLU A 162 1.73 -10.38 -10.79
C GLU A 162 2.88 -10.41 -9.76
N LEU A 163 3.54 -9.28 -9.50
CA LEU A 163 4.62 -9.23 -8.51
C LEU A 163 4.13 -9.51 -7.09
N SER A 164 2.89 -9.14 -6.75
CA SER A 164 2.30 -9.50 -5.46
C SER A 164 2.12 -11.02 -5.32
N LEU A 165 1.67 -11.69 -6.39
CA LEU A 165 1.58 -13.15 -6.40
C LEU A 165 2.96 -13.81 -6.34
N LYS A 166 3.94 -13.32 -7.11
CA LYS A 166 5.33 -13.82 -7.04
C LYS A 166 5.94 -13.67 -5.65
N ALA A 167 5.66 -12.56 -4.96
CA ALA A 167 6.11 -12.36 -3.59
C ALA A 167 5.49 -13.40 -2.63
N ILE A 168 4.20 -13.68 -2.73
CA ILE A 168 3.53 -14.75 -1.97
C ILE A 168 4.13 -16.12 -2.30
N GLN A 169 4.32 -16.45 -3.58
CA GLN A 169 4.97 -17.69 -4.01
C GLN A 169 6.35 -17.84 -3.37
N ASN A 170 7.17 -16.79 -3.39
CA ASN A 170 8.50 -16.81 -2.77
C ASN A 170 8.43 -17.02 -1.25
N LEU A 171 7.52 -16.34 -0.54
CA LEU A 171 7.34 -16.52 0.90
C LEU A 171 7.01 -17.98 1.25
N VAL A 172 6.12 -18.60 0.48
CA VAL A 172 5.67 -19.98 0.76
C VAL A 172 6.69 -21.00 0.27
N LEU A 173 7.09 -20.95 -1.01
CA LEU A 173 7.87 -22.02 -1.64
C LEU A 173 9.36 -21.93 -1.27
N LYS A 174 9.90 -20.73 -1.11
CA LYS A 174 11.33 -20.52 -0.83
C LYS A 174 11.61 -20.36 0.66
N TYR A 175 10.73 -19.66 1.39
CA TYR A 175 10.92 -19.35 2.81
C TYR A 175 10.05 -20.17 3.76
N SER A 176 9.25 -21.11 3.22
CA SER A 176 8.41 -22.03 3.99
C SER A 176 7.41 -21.33 4.94
N TRP A 177 6.91 -20.17 4.55
CA TRP A 177 5.81 -19.54 5.28
C TRP A 177 4.51 -20.32 5.08
N PRO A 178 3.63 -20.38 6.10
CA PRO A 178 2.28 -20.87 5.90
C PRO A 178 1.55 -20.04 4.85
N LEU A 179 0.88 -20.71 3.90
CA LEU A 179 0.16 -20.03 2.82
C LEU A 179 -0.89 -19.07 3.37
N GLU A 180 -1.60 -19.47 4.41
CA GLU A 180 -2.64 -18.70 5.07
C GLU A 180 -2.11 -17.37 5.64
N GLU A 181 -0.89 -17.35 6.15
CA GLU A 181 -0.25 -16.13 6.65
C GLU A 181 0.26 -15.26 5.48
N ALA A 182 0.87 -15.87 4.47
CA ALA A 182 1.41 -15.16 3.34
C ALA A 182 0.33 -14.41 2.52
N ILE A 183 -0.84 -15.04 2.30
CA ILE A 183 -1.93 -14.43 1.54
C ILE A 183 -2.60 -13.27 2.29
N GLN A 184 -2.58 -13.26 3.63
CA GLN A 184 -3.15 -12.16 4.41
C GLN A 184 -2.50 -10.82 4.11
N LEU A 185 -1.20 -10.82 3.78
CA LEU A 185 -0.44 -9.61 3.46
C LEU A 185 -0.99 -8.83 2.27
N SER A 186 -1.63 -9.51 1.33
CA SER A 186 -2.19 -8.89 0.11
C SER A 186 -3.72 -8.90 0.05
N ILE A 187 -4.40 -9.60 0.95
CA ILE A 187 -5.84 -9.82 0.88
C ILE A 187 -6.55 -9.28 2.13
N SER A 188 -6.53 -9.99 3.24
CA SER A 188 -7.35 -9.64 4.40
C SER A 188 -6.81 -8.46 5.20
N ASN A 189 -5.48 -8.34 5.35
CA ASN A 189 -4.89 -7.21 6.09
C ASN A 189 -5.20 -5.86 5.43
N PRO A 190 -4.92 -5.64 4.10
CA PRO A 190 -5.29 -4.41 3.44
C PRO A 190 -6.81 -4.16 3.44
N ALA A 191 -7.63 -5.21 3.24
CA ALA A 191 -9.08 -5.08 3.24
C ALA A 191 -9.60 -4.62 4.60
N THR A 192 -9.10 -5.21 5.68
CA THR A 192 -9.47 -4.84 7.06
C THR A 192 -9.00 -3.44 7.39
N TYR A 193 -7.74 -3.12 7.13
CA TYR A 193 -7.16 -1.83 7.45
C TYR A 193 -7.83 -0.67 6.68
N LEU A 194 -8.08 -0.88 5.38
CA LEU A 194 -8.72 0.12 4.52
C LEU A 194 -10.26 0.07 4.59
N ASN A 195 -10.81 -0.76 5.49
CA ASN A 195 -12.25 -0.93 5.68
C ASN A 195 -12.99 -1.17 4.35
N PHE A 196 -12.43 -2.02 3.48
CA PHE A 196 -13.09 -2.39 2.24
C PHE A 196 -14.32 -3.23 2.54
N GLN A 197 -15.47 -2.72 2.10
CA GLN A 197 -16.73 -3.45 2.25
C GLN A 197 -16.77 -4.64 1.29
N GLN A 198 -17.17 -5.80 1.79
CA GLN A 198 -17.37 -7.03 1.01
C GLN A 198 -16.12 -7.54 0.26
N LYS A 199 -14.90 -7.22 0.75
CA LYS A 199 -13.62 -7.62 0.16
C LYS A 199 -12.71 -8.31 1.17
N GLY A 200 -11.75 -9.09 0.67
CA GLY A 200 -10.67 -9.68 1.46
C GLY A 200 -11.01 -11.00 2.18
N PHE A 201 -12.25 -11.45 2.09
CA PHE A 201 -12.71 -12.70 2.73
C PHE A 201 -13.63 -13.48 1.80
N LEU A 202 -13.55 -14.80 1.87
CA LEU A 202 -14.43 -15.71 1.15
C LEU A 202 -15.60 -16.11 2.08
N VAL A 203 -16.58 -15.22 2.18
CA VAL A 203 -17.78 -15.38 3.02
C VAL A 203 -19.03 -14.97 2.25
N GLU A 204 -20.19 -15.42 2.75
CA GLU A 204 -21.48 -15.10 2.13
C GLU A 204 -21.73 -13.59 2.09
N ASN A 205 -22.32 -13.09 1.00
CA ASN A 205 -22.60 -11.68 0.71
C ASN A 205 -21.39 -10.80 0.45
N TYR A 206 -20.18 -11.37 0.30
CA TYR A 206 -19.01 -10.67 -0.18
C TYR A 206 -18.87 -10.80 -1.70
N ASP A 207 -18.11 -9.88 -2.30
CA ASP A 207 -17.80 -9.96 -3.73
C ASP A 207 -17.04 -11.26 -4.03
N ALA A 208 -17.46 -11.98 -5.05
CA ALA A 208 -16.80 -13.20 -5.50
C ALA A 208 -15.55 -12.85 -6.31
N ASP A 209 -14.55 -12.26 -5.65
CA ASP A 209 -13.20 -12.01 -6.18
C ASP A 209 -12.30 -13.15 -5.72
N ILE A 210 -12.02 -14.10 -6.60
CA ILE A 210 -11.36 -15.37 -6.23
C ILE A 210 -10.22 -15.65 -7.22
N ILE A 211 -9.08 -16.05 -6.68
CA ILE A 211 -8.01 -16.69 -7.45
C ILE A 211 -7.90 -18.17 -7.08
N VAL A 212 -7.65 -19.03 -8.05
CA VAL A 212 -7.37 -20.44 -7.83
C VAL A 212 -5.93 -20.70 -8.24
N LEU A 213 -5.16 -21.24 -7.32
CA LEU A 213 -3.76 -21.55 -7.49
C LEU A 213 -3.54 -23.06 -7.57
N ASN A 214 -2.52 -23.48 -8.30
CA ASN A 214 -2.04 -24.86 -8.27
C ASN A 214 -1.45 -25.14 -6.87
N GLN A 215 -1.80 -26.26 -6.27
CA GLN A 215 -1.38 -26.63 -4.92
C GLN A 215 0.14 -26.81 -4.78
N THR A 216 0.82 -27.22 -5.85
CA THR A 216 2.24 -27.59 -5.78
C THR A 216 3.18 -26.40 -5.95
N ASP A 217 2.89 -25.53 -6.94
CA ASP A 217 3.78 -24.44 -7.35
C ASP A 217 3.14 -23.05 -7.20
N LEU A 218 1.91 -23.00 -6.71
CA LEU A 218 1.10 -21.79 -6.55
C LEU A 218 0.92 -21.00 -7.86
N SER A 219 1.06 -21.65 -9.02
CA SER A 219 0.78 -21.02 -10.30
C SER A 219 -0.70 -20.68 -10.45
N LEU A 220 -0.98 -19.56 -11.13
CA LEU A 220 -2.33 -19.02 -11.28
C LEU A 220 -3.14 -19.82 -12.30
N LEU A 221 -4.18 -20.53 -11.87
CA LEU A 221 -5.07 -21.32 -12.71
C LEU A 221 -6.30 -20.51 -13.16
N TYR A 222 -7.03 -19.91 -12.20
CA TYR A 222 -8.24 -19.15 -12.50
C TYR A 222 -8.23 -17.81 -11.79
N VAL A 223 -8.84 -16.82 -12.45
CA VAL A 223 -9.19 -15.52 -11.86
C VAL A 223 -10.68 -15.28 -12.06
N ILE A 224 -11.36 -15.01 -10.98
CA ILE A 224 -12.79 -14.67 -10.95
C ILE A 224 -12.89 -13.27 -10.32
N GLY A 225 -13.55 -12.34 -10.99
CA GLY A 225 -13.81 -11.00 -10.50
C GLY A 225 -15.30 -10.73 -10.46
N LYS A 226 -15.85 -10.41 -9.31
CA LYS A 226 -17.28 -10.20 -9.07
C LYS A 226 -18.15 -11.32 -9.65
N GLY A 227 -17.72 -12.56 -9.46
CA GLY A 227 -18.40 -13.75 -9.97
C GLY A 227 -18.23 -14.04 -11.46
N GLN A 228 -17.47 -13.23 -12.21
CA GLN A 228 -17.20 -13.46 -13.62
C GLN A 228 -15.81 -14.10 -13.80
N ILE A 229 -15.71 -15.14 -14.61
CA ILE A 229 -14.41 -15.75 -14.96
C ILE A 229 -13.66 -14.76 -15.86
N LEU A 230 -12.47 -14.35 -15.42
CA LEU A 230 -11.58 -13.45 -16.16
C LEU A 230 -10.38 -14.19 -16.75
N LYS A 231 -9.98 -15.34 -16.16
CA LYS A 231 -8.89 -16.19 -16.64
C LYS A 231 -9.18 -17.65 -16.33
N THR A 232 -8.81 -18.52 -17.26
CA THR A 232 -8.68 -19.98 -17.10
C THR A 232 -7.26 -20.41 -17.51
N PRO A 233 -6.86 -21.68 -17.38
CA PRO A 233 -5.56 -22.15 -17.87
C PRO A 233 -5.33 -21.92 -19.37
N THR A 234 -6.38 -21.86 -20.18
CA THR A 234 -6.33 -21.75 -21.65
C THR A 234 -6.92 -20.48 -22.23
N TRP A 235 -7.44 -19.58 -21.39
CA TRP A 235 -8.12 -18.38 -21.86
C TRP A 235 -8.00 -17.23 -20.86
N ILE A 236 -7.86 -16.00 -21.38
CA ILE A 236 -7.87 -14.75 -20.63
C ILE A 236 -8.88 -13.82 -21.27
N LYS A 237 -9.69 -13.13 -20.45
CA LYS A 237 -10.59 -12.09 -20.92
C LYS A 237 -9.76 -10.86 -21.28
N HIS A 238 -9.78 -10.49 -22.55
CA HIS A 238 -9.16 -9.24 -23.02
C HIS A 238 -10.14 -8.06 -22.87
N ASP A 239 -9.62 -6.92 -22.45
CA ASP A 239 -10.37 -5.66 -22.42
C ASP A 239 -10.09 -4.86 -23.69
N ILE A 240 -10.96 -3.90 -24.01
CA ILE A 240 -10.86 -3.03 -25.19
C ILE A 240 -9.56 -2.20 -25.22
N PHE A 241 -8.90 -2.02 -24.09
CA PHE A 241 -7.64 -1.27 -23.97
C PHE A 241 -6.38 -2.13 -24.17
N GLU A 242 -6.47 -3.45 -24.21
CA GLU A 242 -5.30 -4.34 -24.37
C GLU A 242 -4.77 -4.39 -25.79
N HIS A 243 -5.58 -4.05 -26.78
CA HIS A 243 -5.15 -4.00 -28.18
C HIS A 243 -4.19 -2.84 -28.54
N VAL A 244 -3.96 -1.90 -27.61
CA VAL A 244 -3.06 -0.76 -27.85
C VAL A 244 -1.59 -1.06 -27.52
N CYS A 245 -1.32 -2.14 -26.78
CA CYS A 245 0.03 -2.48 -26.34
C CYS A 245 0.81 -3.39 -27.30
N GLU A 246 0.20 -3.90 -28.38
CA GLU A 246 0.90 -4.73 -29.38
C GLU A 246 1.69 -3.91 -30.44
N PHE A 247 1.71 -2.58 -30.33
CA PHE A 247 2.33 -1.67 -31.32
C PHE A 247 3.42 -0.73 -30.75
N LEU A 248 4.01 -1.05 -29.59
CA LEU A 248 5.17 -0.28 -29.09
C LEU A 248 6.38 -1.22 -28.85
#